data_cc89009cdd832b5529c06aac3963c289
#
_entry.id   cc89009cdd832b5529c06aac3963c289
#
_cell.length_a   1.000
_cell.length_b   1.000
_cell.length_c   1.000
_cell.angle_alpha   90.00
_cell.angle_beta   90.00
_cell.angle_gamma   90.00
#
_symmetry.space_group_name_H-M   'P 1'
#
loop_
_entity.id
_entity.type
_entity.pdbx_description
1 polymer ?
#
loop_
_entity_poly.entity_id
_entity_poly.type
_entity_poly.pdbx_seq_one_letter_code
_entity_poly.pdbx_strand_id
1 'polypeptide(L)'
;SLGLANIVGREFPGLPFATDATFGRAELMHDGADTFFGHQEIMGTRPAKPFGEPICNKIELIKKTLEDAGYHVRYYTGTSGKRLLIVNEACTVADNVECDPGQAFNVTAAIDDLDFEEELKIGHLVRSVSVVPRVITFGGRGVHLQNLLDAIEEHGDYIGVNAPASGVYNNDYHCIHMGYGVDPEVQIPTILGKSGLPVFLLGKVADVVTNNYGTSI
;
A
#
# COMPACT_ATOMS: atom_id res chain seq x y z
N SER A 1 -0.18 31.16 12.79
CA SER A 1 0.97 30.34 12.44
C SER A 1 1.04 29.14 13.37
N LEU A 2 1.35 27.95 12.83
CA LEU A 2 1.51 26.71 13.61
C LEU A 2 2.96 26.44 14.00
N GLY A 3 3.82 27.47 13.99
CA GLY A 3 5.24 27.34 14.36
C GLY A 3 6.17 26.90 13.23
N LEU A 4 5.70 26.76 12.00
CA LEU A 4 6.55 26.33 10.88
C LEU A 4 7.70 27.34 10.62
N ALA A 5 7.42 28.65 10.62
CA ALA A 5 8.42 29.68 10.49
C ALA A 5 9.48 29.61 11.62
N ASN A 6 9.05 29.29 12.85
CA ASN A 6 9.92 29.11 13.99
C ASN A 6 10.89 27.93 13.80
N ILE A 7 10.41 26.80 13.27
CA ILE A 7 11.24 25.61 13.00
C ILE A 7 12.30 25.92 11.95
N VAL A 8 11.93 26.67 10.90
CA VAL A 8 12.83 27.10 9.82
C VAL A 8 13.78 28.22 10.30
N GLY A 9 13.40 28.96 11.36
CA GLY A 9 14.16 30.09 11.89
C GLY A 9 14.06 31.37 11.05
N ARG A 10 13.02 31.48 10.21
CA ARG A 10 12.82 32.61 9.31
C ARG A 10 11.34 32.86 9.07
N GLU A 11 10.93 34.13 9.09
CA GLU A 11 9.60 34.55 8.69
C GLU A 11 9.45 34.61 7.17
N PHE A 12 8.22 34.40 6.69
CA PHE A 12 7.83 34.52 5.29
C PHE A 12 6.63 35.45 5.18
N PRO A 13 6.39 36.08 4.01
CA PRO A 13 5.21 36.88 3.80
C PRO A 13 3.92 36.10 4.14
N GLY A 14 3.13 36.64 5.07
CA GLY A 14 1.89 35.99 5.54
C GLY A 14 2.11 34.84 6.53
N LEU A 15 3.35 34.49 6.89
CA LEU A 15 3.67 33.44 7.86
C LEU A 15 4.69 33.95 8.92
N PRO A 16 4.24 34.74 9.88
CA PRO A 16 5.10 35.21 10.98
C PRO A 16 5.44 34.09 11.96
N PHE A 17 6.40 34.34 12.84
CA PHE A 17 6.66 33.47 13.99
C PHE A 17 5.38 33.27 14.82
N ALA A 18 5.14 32.05 15.25
CA ALA A 18 4.10 31.78 16.23
C ALA A 18 4.57 32.16 17.63
N THR A 19 3.68 32.78 18.41
CA THR A 19 3.92 33.17 19.80
C THR A 19 3.17 32.26 20.78
N ASP A 20 2.21 31.50 20.30
CA ASP A 20 1.23 30.73 21.07
C ASP A 20 1.12 29.24 20.62
N ALA A 21 2.07 28.78 19.81
CA ALA A 21 2.12 27.41 19.35
C ALA A 21 3.32 26.64 19.93
N THR A 22 3.10 25.38 20.29
CA THR A 22 4.18 24.43 20.57
C THR A 22 4.62 23.79 19.25
N PHE A 23 5.90 23.79 18.99
CA PHE A 23 6.49 23.23 17.78
C PHE A 23 7.81 22.51 18.09
N GLY A 24 8.21 21.61 17.19
CA GLY A 24 9.43 20.84 17.35
C GLY A 24 9.85 20.16 16.05
N ARG A 25 10.97 19.46 16.12
CA ARG A 25 11.50 18.60 15.06
C ARG A 25 11.61 17.18 15.58
N ALA A 26 11.38 16.21 14.70
CA ALA A 26 11.66 14.81 14.95
C ALA A 26 12.55 14.27 13.83
N GLU A 27 13.44 13.35 14.16
CA GLU A 27 14.21 12.61 13.17
C GLU A 27 13.38 11.45 12.66
N LEU A 28 13.51 11.14 11.38
CA LEU A 28 12.94 9.94 10.78
C LEU A 28 13.72 8.71 11.27
N MET A 29 13.03 7.62 11.56
CA MET A 29 13.64 6.35 11.94
C MET A 29 13.81 5.40 10.75
N HIS A 30 13.08 5.62 9.66
CA HIS A 30 13.24 4.87 8.43
C HIS A 30 14.30 5.51 7.51
N ASP A 31 14.90 4.71 6.66
CA ASP A 31 15.85 5.19 5.64
C ASP A 31 15.09 5.79 4.44
N GLY A 32 15.56 6.92 3.94
CA GLY A 32 15.03 7.56 2.74
C GLY A 32 13.84 8.50 2.97
N ALA A 33 13.19 8.90 1.89
CA ALA A 33 12.09 9.87 1.88
C ALA A 33 10.77 9.17 1.52
N ASP A 34 10.34 8.20 2.33
CA ASP A 34 9.08 7.49 2.13
C ASP A 34 7.97 8.06 3.00
N THR A 35 6.97 8.68 2.36
CA THR A 35 5.84 9.27 3.07
C THR A 35 4.96 8.24 3.78
N PHE A 36 4.86 7.00 3.25
CA PHE A 36 4.10 5.93 3.90
C PHE A 36 4.70 5.60 5.26
N PHE A 37 6.01 5.29 5.31
CA PHE A 37 6.69 5.00 6.57
C PHE A 37 6.68 6.19 7.53
N GLY A 38 6.81 7.42 7.03
CA GLY A 38 6.69 8.62 7.86
C GLY A 38 5.34 8.74 8.57
N HIS A 39 4.23 8.40 7.90
CA HIS A 39 2.91 8.35 8.53
C HIS A 39 2.83 7.24 9.59
N GLN A 40 3.38 6.05 9.31
CA GLN A 40 3.38 4.95 10.25
C GLN A 40 4.17 5.29 11.54
N GLU A 41 5.33 5.96 11.39
CA GLU A 41 6.13 6.42 12.52
C GLU A 41 5.39 7.44 13.38
N ILE A 42 4.77 8.45 12.77
CA ILE A 42 3.99 9.47 13.48
C ILE A 42 2.85 8.81 14.27
N MET A 43 2.28 7.73 13.76
CA MET A 43 1.21 6.99 14.44
C MET A 43 1.72 6.01 15.51
N GLY A 44 3.02 5.78 15.62
CA GLY A 44 3.62 4.96 16.69
C GLY A 44 4.25 3.65 16.23
N THR A 45 4.20 3.29 14.95
CA THR A 45 4.91 2.12 14.43
C THR A 45 6.41 2.39 14.42
N ARG A 46 7.19 1.46 14.97
CA ARG A 46 8.64 1.44 14.76
C ARG A 46 8.92 0.72 13.44
N PRO A 47 9.45 1.40 12.40
CA PRO A 47 9.60 0.80 11.09
C PRO A 47 10.59 -0.37 11.12
N ALA A 48 10.23 -1.45 10.44
CA ALA A 48 11.18 -2.50 10.08
C ALA A 48 11.92 -2.09 8.81
N LYS A 49 13.12 -2.61 8.60
CA LYS A 49 13.87 -2.36 7.36
C LYS A 49 13.35 -3.26 6.25
N PRO A 50 12.66 -2.74 5.24
CA PRO A 50 12.19 -3.56 4.12
C PRO A 50 13.35 -3.83 3.15
N PHE A 51 13.13 -4.77 2.23
CA PHE A 51 14.04 -5.12 1.17
C PHE A 51 13.31 -5.09 -0.17
N GLY A 52 13.78 -4.24 -1.09
CA GLY A 52 13.22 -4.15 -2.44
C GLY A 52 13.66 -5.33 -3.30
N GLU A 53 12.71 -6.04 -3.91
CA GLU A 53 12.97 -7.17 -4.80
C GLU A 53 11.87 -7.33 -5.84
N PRO A 54 12.18 -7.90 -7.04
CA PRO A 54 11.14 -8.26 -7.99
C PRO A 54 10.35 -9.48 -7.51
N ILE A 55 9.06 -9.54 -7.92
CA ILE A 55 8.16 -10.62 -7.52
C ILE A 55 8.68 -12.02 -7.92
N CYS A 56 9.44 -12.11 -9.00
CA CYS A 56 10.00 -13.38 -9.47
C CYS A 56 10.85 -14.10 -8.40
N ASN A 57 11.46 -13.37 -7.45
CA ASN A 57 12.22 -13.93 -6.34
C ASN A 57 11.33 -14.65 -5.30
N LYS A 58 10.05 -14.29 -5.24
CA LYS A 58 9.09 -14.81 -4.25
C LYS A 58 7.90 -15.51 -4.88
N ILE A 59 7.79 -15.52 -6.20
CA ILE A 59 6.58 -15.95 -6.92
C ILE A 59 6.13 -17.37 -6.56
N GLU A 60 7.08 -18.30 -6.40
CA GLU A 60 6.79 -19.68 -6.01
C GLU A 60 6.24 -19.78 -4.57
N LEU A 61 6.83 -19.00 -3.65
CA LEU A 61 6.38 -18.95 -2.26
C LEU A 61 4.99 -18.31 -2.16
N ILE A 62 4.79 -17.18 -2.84
CA ILE A 62 3.49 -16.50 -2.89
C ILE A 62 2.42 -17.44 -3.47
N LYS A 63 2.71 -18.08 -4.62
CA LYS A 63 1.81 -19.03 -5.25
C LYS A 63 1.40 -20.14 -4.29
N LYS A 64 2.40 -20.79 -3.68
CA LYS A 64 2.14 -21.86 -2.72
C LYS A 64 1.29 -21.39 -1.54
N THR A 65 1.58 -20.21 -0.98
CA THR A 65 0.81 -19.64 0.14
C THR A 65 -0.65 -19.42 -0.21
N LEU A 66 -0.93 -18.93 -1.41
CA LEU A 66 -2.28 -18.72 -1.90
C LEU A 66 -3.00 -20.05 -2.18
N GLU A 67 -2.31 -21.03 -2.79
CA GLU A 67 -2.87 -22.37 -3.04
C GLU A 67 -3.17 -23.12 -1.73
N ASP A 68 -2.28 -23.04 -0.75
CA ASP A 68 -2.47 -23.63 0.60
C ASP A 68 -3.69 -23.00 1.31
N ALA A 69 -4.04 -21.75 0.98
CA ALA A 69 -5.25 -21.07 1.46
C ALA A 69 -6.51 -21.38 0.65
N GLY A 70 -6.40 -22.19 -0.42
CA GLY A 70 -7.53 -22.65 -1.22
C GLY A 70 -7.80 -21.84 -2.49
N TYR A 71 -6.95 -20.90 -2.86
CA TYR A 71 -7.10 -20.13 -4.09
C TYR A 71 -6.65 -20.92 -5.32
N HIS A 72 -7.35 -20.75 -6.44
CA HIS A 72 -6.87 -21.22 -7.74
C HIS A 72 -5.85 -20.22 -8.28
N VAL A 73 -4.59 -20.66 -8.47
CA VAL A 73 -3.49 -19.78 -8.87
C VAL A 73 -2.76 -20.32 -10.09
N ARG A 74 -2.63 -19.51 -11.12
CA ARG A 74 -1.83 -19.83 -12.30
C ARG A 74 -0.82 -18.73 -12.62
N TYR A 75 0.18 -19.07 -13.39
CA TYR A 75 1.10 -18.09 -13.96
C TYR A 75 0.53 -17.43 -15.20
N TYR A 76 0.81 -16.14 -15.31
CA TYR A 76 0.90 -15.44 -16.58
C TYR A 76 2.37 -15.26 -16.93
N THR A 77 2.76 -15.49 -18.18
CA THR A 77 4.15 -15.31 -18.65
C THR A 77 4.17 -14.19 -19.69
N GLY A 78 4.91 -13.16 -19.40
CA GLY A 78 5.13 -12.03 -20.30
C GLY A 78 6.05 -12.37 -21.47
N THR A 79 6.24 -11.41 -22.34
CA THR A 79 7.01 -11.58 -23.59
C THR A 79 8.51 -11.83 -23.34
N SER A 80 9.04 -11.32 -22.23
CA SER A 80 10.43 -11.55 -21.82
C SER A 80 10.64 -12.82 -20.99
N GLY A 81 9.56 -13.62 -20.78
CA GLY A 81 9.59 -14.81 -19.95
C GLY A 81 9.40 -14.55 -18.45
N LYS A 82 9.20 -13.29 -18.02
CA LYS A 82 8.84 -12.95 -16.65
C LYS A 82 7.42 -13.39 -16.34
N ARG A 83 7.17 -13.66 -15.05
CA ARG A 83 5.88 -14.19 -14.62
C ARG A 83 5.26 -13.35 -13.52
N LEU A 84 3.95 -13.22 -13.58
CA LEU A 84 3.08 -12.79 -12.48
C LEU A 84 2.05 -13.88 -12.18
N LEU A 85 1.26 -13.71 -11.13
CA LEU A 85 0.20 -14.66 -10.77
C LEU A 85 -1.17 -14.11 -11.14
N ILE A 86 -2.03 -15.02 -11.58
CA ILE A 86 -3.46 -14.79 -11.70
C ILE A 86 -4.16 -15.65 -10.65
N VAL A 87 -5.05 -15.04 -9.88
CA VAL A 87 -5.77 -15.66 -8.76
C VAL A 87 -7.26 -15.65 -9.08
N ASN A 88 -7.90 -16.81 -9.01
CA ASN A 88 -9.34 -17.03 -9.26
C ASN A 88 -9.87 -16.40 -10.56
N GLU A 89 -9.02 -16.24 -11.58
CA GLU A 89 -9.36 -15.61 -12.87
C GLU A 89 -9.94 -14.17 -12.73
N ALA A 90 -9.68 -13.48 -11.65
CA ALA A 90 -10.23 -12.14 -11.38
C ALA A 90 -9.20 -11.16 -10.79
N CYS A 91 -8.07 -11.66 -10.30
CA CYS A 91 -7.05 -10.85 -9.62
C CYS A 91 -5.65 -11.19 -10.13
N THR A 92 -4.76 -10.19 -10.16
CA THR A 92 -3.34 -10.35 -10.46
C THR A 92 -2.49 -10.06 -9.23
N VAL A 93 -1.38 -10.80 -9.06
CA VAL A 93 -0.33 -10.49 -8.07
C VAL A 93 0.98 -10.31 -8.83
N ALA A 94 1.55 -9.11 -8.76
CA ALA A 94 2.61 -8.66 -9.64
C ALA A 94 3.51 -7.60 -8.98
N ASP A 95 4.59 -7.20 -9.65
CA ASP A 95 5.33 -6.00 -9.29
C ASP A 95 4.47 -4.75 -9.48
N ASN A 96 4.71 -3.71 -8.67
CA ASN A 96 4.25 -2.38 -9.02
C ASN A 96 5.19 -1.79 -10.08
N VAL A 97 4.63 -1.37 -11.22
CA VAL A 97 5.38 -0.76 -12.34
C VAL A 97 5.26 0.76 -12.39
N GLU A 98 4.54 1.36 -11.45
CA GLU A 98 4.27 2.80 -11.36
C GLU A 98 5.18 3.51 -10.34
N CYS A 99 5.78 2.77 -9.40
CA CYS A 99 6.72 3.29 -8.41
C CYS A 99 8.16 2.86 -8.74
N ASP A 100 9.11 3.28 -7.91
CA ASP A 100 10.49 2.83 -8.03
C ASP A 100 10.56 1.29 -7.95
N PRO A 101 11.40 0.66 -8.79
CA PRO A 101 11.51 -0.79 -8.89
C PRO A 101 11.73 -1.48 -7.55
N GLY A 102 10.96 -2.53 -7.29
CA GLY A 102 11.08 -3.36 -6.09
C GLY A 102 10.44 -2.77 -4.82
N GLN A 103 9.85 -1.59 -4.88
CA GLN A 103 9.26 -0.93 -3.71
C GLN A 103 7.89 -1.49 -3.31
N ALA A 104 7.17 -2.13 -4.23
CA ALA A 104 5.87 -2.68 -3.91
C ALA A 104 5.49 -3.87 -4.80
N PHE A 105 4.69 -4.78 -4.23
CA PHE A 105 3.88 -5.72 -5.01
C PHE A 105 2.44 -5.20 -5.05
N ASN A 106 1.80 -5.35 -6.21
CA ASN A 106 0.39 -5.05 -6.39
C ASN A 106 -0.44 -6.33 -6.38
N VAL A 107 -1.53 -6.27 -5.66
CA VAL A 107 -2.67 -7.18 -5.78
C VAL A 107 -3.78 -6.34 -6.43
N THR A 108 -4.14 -6.68 -7.66
CA THR A 108 -5.07 -5.84 -8.46
C THR A 108 -6.23 -6.69 -8.92
N ALA A 109 -7.45 -6.32 -8.55
CA ALA A 109 -8.64 -7.08 -8.86
C ALA A 109 -9.68 -6.33 -9.72
N ALA A 110 -10.42 -7.12 -10.50
CA ALA A 110 -11.71 -6.76 -11.05
C ALA A 110 -12.78 -7.03 -9.98
N ILE A 111 -13.19 -6.00 -9.21
CA ILE A 111 -14.07 -6.19 -8.04
C ILE A 111 -15.53 -6.51 -8.40
N ASP A 112 -15.89 -6.52 -9.67
CA ASP A 112 -17.14 -7.11 -10.12
C ASP A 112 -17.09 -8.65 -10.16
N ASP A 113 -15.87 -9.22 -10.29
CA ASP A 113 -15.63 -10.66 -10.39
C ASP A 113 -15.05 -11.24 -9.09
N LEU A 114 -14.41 -10.41 -8.23
CA LEU A 114 -13.83 -10.78 -6.94
C LEU A 114 -14.07 -9.67 -5.92
N ASP A 115 -14.83 -9.96 -4.87
CA ASP A 115 -15.14 -9.00 -3.81
C ASP A 115 -13.87 -8.40 -3.18
N PHE A 116 -13.88 -7.10 -2.89
CA PHE A 116 -12.72 -6.40 -2.31
C PHE A 116 -12.29 -6.97 -0.95
N GLU A 117 -13.23 -7.46 -0.13
CA GLU A 117 -12.87 -8.15 1.12
C GLU A 117 -12.09 -9.44 0.86
N GLU A 118 -12.40 -10.15 -0.22
CA GLU A 118 -11.65 -11.35 -0.62
C GLU A 118 -10.29 -10.99 -1.21
N GLU A 119 -10.22 -9.91 -1.98
CA GLU A 119 -8.96 -9.35 -2.46
C GLU A 119 -8.03 -8.94 -1.31
N LEU A 120 -8.57 -8.35 -0.24
CA LEU A 120 -7.80 -8.02 0.97
C LEU A 120 -7.20 -9.25 1.64
N LYS A 121 -7.90 -10.38 1.68
CA LYS A 121 -7.33 -11.64 2.20
C LYS A 121 -6.15 -12.12 1.36
N ILE A 122 -6.28 -12.04 0.03
CA ILE A 122 -5.16 -12.33 -0.89
C ILE A 122 -3.98 -11.39 -0.58
N GLY A 123 -4.23 -10.10 -0.45
CA GLY A 123 -3.22 -9.09 -0.09
C GLY A 123 -2.50 -9.41 1.22
N HIS A 124 -3.23 -9.80 2.25
CA HIS A 124 -2.65 -10.20 3.54
C HIS A 124 -1.78 -11.45 3.43
N LEU A 125 -2.18 -12.44 2.64
CA LEU A 125 -1.37 -13.64 2.37
C LEU A 125 -0.08 -13.28 1.63
N VAL A 126 -0.15 -12.44 0.59
CA VAL A 126 1.03 -11.93 -0.13
C VAL A 126 1.95 -11.17 0.84
N ARG A 127 1.38 -10.28 1.70
CA ARG A 127 2.14 -9.52 2.69
C ARG A 127 2.86 -10.42 3.69
N SER A 128 2.25 -11.52 4.11
CA SER A 128 2.80 -12.43 5.12
C SER A 128 4.12 -13.10 4.72
N VAL A 129 4.38 -13.23 3.41
CA VAL A 129 5.56 -13.92 2.85
C VAL A 129 6.51 -13.02 2.06
N SER A 130 6.22 -11.71 1.99
CA SER A 130 7.04 -10.73 1.28
C SER A 130 7.71 -9.76 2.24
N VAL A 131 8.82 -9.16 1.82
CA VAL A 131 9.61 -8.20 2.61
C VAL A 131 9.75 -6.85 1.93
N VAL A 132 9.10 -6.69 0.77
CA VAL A 132 9.06 -5.40 0.06
C VAL A 132 8.38 -4.32 0.92
N PRO A 133 8.73 -3.04 0.75
CA PRO A 133 8.17 -1.95 1.54
C PRO A 133 6.66 -1.99 1.64
N ARG A 134 5.95 -2.29 0.53
CA ARG A 134 4.49 -2.29 0.48
C ARG A 134 3.93 -3.47 -0.31
N VAL A 135 2.80 -3.98 0.11
CA VAL A 135 1.83 -4.68 -0.73
C VAL A 135 0.63 -3.75 -0.88
N ILE A 136 0.27 -3.41 -2.10
CA ILE A 136 -0.85 -2.53 -2.40
C ILE A 136 -1.95 -3.38 -2.98
N THR A 137 -3.07 -3.45 -2.27
CA THR A 137 -4.25 -4.21 -2.67
C THR A 137 -5.31 -3.22 -3.14
N PHE A 138 -5.70 -3.30 -4.39
CA PHE A 138 -6.64 -2.35 -4.97
C PHE A 138 -7.40 -2.91 -6.15
N GLY A 139 -8.62 -2.45 -6.31
CA GLY A 139 -9.48 -2.85 -7.42
C GLY A 139 -10.51 -1.79 -7.77
N GLY A 140 -11.20 -1.98 -8.86
CA GLY A 140 -12.27 -1.12 -9.35
C GLY A 140 -13.34 -1.88 -10.11
N ARG A 141 -14.48 -1.22 -10.31
CA ARG A 141 -15.61 -1.77 -11.09
C ARG A 141 -15.54 -1.40 -12.57
N GLY A 142 -16.27 -2.16 -13.38
CA GLY A 142 -16.35 -1.96 -14.83
C GLY A 142 -15.10 -2.44 -15.57
N VAL A 143 -14.29 -3.27 -14.92
CA VAL A 143 -13.13 -3.96 -15.49
C VAL A 143 -13.23 -5.44 -15.24
N HIS A 144 -12.63 -6.24 -16.12
CA HIS A 144 -12.51 -7.69 -16.02
C HIS A 144 -11.04 -8.10 -16.12
N LEU A 145 -10.73 -9.36 -15.82
CA LEU A 145 -9.36 -9.87 -15.91
C LEU A 145 -8.66 -9.47 -17.22
N GLN A 146 -9.36 -9.50 -18.35
CA GLN A 146 -8.76 -9.16 -19.64
C GLN A 146 -8.22 -7.73 -19.68
N ASN A 147 -8.92 -6.78 -19.05
CA ASN A 147 -8.44 -5.39 -18.96
C ASN A 147 -7.12 -5.30 -18.17
N LEU A 148 -6.98 -6.10 -17.12
CA LEU A 148 -5.73 -6.18 -16.35
C LEU A 148 -4.61 -6.79 -17.20
N LEU A 149 -4.90 -7.87 -17.94
CA LEU A 149 -3.92 -8.55 -18.80
C LEU A 149 -3.46 -7.69 -19.97
N ASP A 150 -4.35 -6.91 -20.58
CA ASP A 150 -4.05 -6.00 -21.68
C ASP A 150 -3.18 -4.81 -21.24
N ALA A 151 -3.18 -4.51 -19.94
CA ALA A 151 -2.40 -3.43 -19.32
C ALA A 151 -1.08 -3.92 -18.67
N ILE A 152 -0.66 -5.17 -18.92
CA ILE A 152 0.60 -5.68 -18.39
C ILE A 152 1.78 -5.01 -19.09
N GLU A 153 2.70 -4.53 -18.28
CA GLU A 153 3.97 -3.95 -18.71
C GLU A 153 5.17 -4.67 -18.09
N GLU A 154 6.30 -4.65 -18.79
CA GLU A 154 7.56 -5.22 -18.34
C GLU A 154 8.65 -4.14 -18.34
N HIS A 155 9.30 -3.93 -17.17
CA HIS A 155 10.32 -2.90 -16.95
C HIS A 155 11.55 -3.53 -16.30
N GLY A 156 12.63 -3.73 -17.07
CA GLY A 156 13.84 -4.40 -16.56
C GLY A 156 13.51 -5.81 -16.03
N ASP A 157 13.67 -6.05 -14.74
CA ASP A 157 13.39 -7.33 -14.09
C ASP A 157 11.96 -7.45 -13.54
N TYR A 158 11.13 -6.44 -13.72
CA TYR A 158 9.80 -6.31 -13.13
C TYR A 158 8.71 -6.55 -14.18
N ILE A 159 7.58 -7.11 -13.73
CA ILE A 159 6.38 -7.32 -14.54
C ILE A 159 5.14 -6.98 -13.70
N GLY A 160 4.26 -6.14 -14.21
CA GLY A 160 3.07 -5.70 -13.48
C GLY A 160 1.99 -5.15 -14.36
N VAL A 161 0.86 -4.83 -13.75
CA VAL A 161 -0.26 -4.16 -14.40
C VAL A 161 -0.09 -2.65 -14.27
N ASN A 162 -0.12 -1.93 -15.39
CA ASN A 162 -0.28 -0.47 -15.40
C ASN A 162 -1.71 -0.15 -14.99
N ALA A 163 -1.91 0.22 -13.72
CA ALA A 163 -3.23 0.42 -13.15
C ALA A 163 -4.05 1.52 -13.87
N PRO A 164 -3.50 2.70 -14.20
CA PRO A 164 -4.21 3.67 -15.01
C PRO A 164 -4.69 3.12 -16.36
N ALA A 165 -3.85 2.36 -17.06
CA ALA A 165 -4.18 1.79 -18.38
C ALA A 165 -5.25 0.69 -18.29
N SER A 166 -5.29 -0.07 -17.19
CA SER A 166 -6.30 -1.12 -16.99
C SER A 166 -7.70 -0.59 -16.74
N GLY A 167 -7.83 0.68 -16.31
CA GLY A 167 -9.12 1.30 -16.00
C GLY A 167 -9.63 1.08 -14.58
N VAL A 168 -8.89 0.38 -13.70
CA VAL A 168 -9.33 0.10 -12.31
C VAL A 168 -9.59 1.35 -11.48
N TYR A 169 -9.03 2.51 -11.85
CA TYR A 169 -9.25 3.77 -11.15
C TYR A 169 -10.56 4.48 -11.52
N ASN A 170 -11.24 4.03 -12.56
CA ASN A 170 -12.32 4.80 -13.17
C ASN A 170 -13.63 4.75 -12.38
N ASN A 171 -13.94 3.64 -11.73
CA ASN A 171 -15.21 3.44 -11.05
C ASN A 171 -15.03 2.65 -9.75
N ASP A 172 -15.63 3.14 -8.66
CA ASP A 172 -15.70 2.49 -7.34
C ASP A 172 -14.35 1.89 -6.91
N TYR A 173 -13.31 2.73 -6.97
CA TYR A 173 -11.94 2.37 -6.64
C TYR A 173 -11.76 2.19 -5.14
N HIS A 174 -11.22 1.04 -4.75
CA HIS A 174 -10.84 0.72 -3.38
C HIS A 174 -9.34 0.43 -3.31
N CYS A 175 -8.68 0.85 -2.24
CA CYS A 175 -7.24 0.64 -2.07
C CYS A 175 -6.85 0.53 -0.60
N ILE A 176 -5.99 -0.44 -0.29
CA ILE A 176 -5.32 -0.55 1.01
C ILE A 176 -3.83 -0.78 0.80
N HIS A 177 -3.01 -0.01 1.51
CA HIS A 177 -1.57 -0.17 1.55
C HIS A 177 -1.15 -0.97 2.79
N MET A 178 -0.49 -2.11 2.58
CA MET A 178 0.03 -2.98 3.65
C MET A 178 1.55 -2.83 3.73
N GLY A 179 2.04 -2.09 4.74
CA GLY A 179 3.47 -1.85 4.95
C GLY A 179 4.17 -3.03 5.60
N TYR A 180 5.46 -3.19 5.28
CA TYR A 180 6.31 -4.17 5.95
C TYR A 180 6.61 -3.74 7.40
N GLY A 181 6.35 -4.65 8.36
CA GLY A 181 6.59 -4.36 9.77
C GLY A 181 5.65 -3.34 10.39
N VAL A 182 4.56 -2.97 9.71
CA VAL A 182 3.51 -2.13 10.30
C VAL A 182 2.67 -2.96 11.25
N ASP A 183 2.58 -2.51 12.50
CA ASP A 183 1.73 -3.11 13.54
C ASP A 183 0.66 -2.08 13.95
N PRO A 184 -0.60 -2.23 13.52
CA PRO A 184 -1.68 -1.34 13.93
C PRO A 184 -1.94 -1.32 15.44
N GLU A 185 -1.58 -2.38 16.17
CA GLU A 185 -1.86 -2.51 17.59
C GLU A 185 -1.09 -1.49 18.46
N VAL A 186 0.07 -1.05 17.99
CA VAL A 186 0.89 -0.04 18.69
C VAL A 186 0.59 1.40 18.24
N GLN A 187 -0.33 1.57 17.29
CA GLN A 187 -0.63 2.88 16.71
C GLN A 187 -1.68 3.64 17.51
N ILE A 188 -1.56 4.97 17.49
CA ILE A 188 -2.46 5.90 18.19
C ILE A 188 -3.94 5.63 17.88
N PRO A 189 -4.39 5.44 16.60
CA PRO A 189 -5.80 5.19 16.29
C PRO A 189 -6.35 3.96 17.02
N THR A 190 -5.61 2.85 17.04
CA THR A 190 -6.01 1.62 17.71
C THR A 190 -6.05 1.80 19.23
N ILE A 191 -5.01 2.43 19.82
CA ILE A 191 -4.92 2.66 21.27
C ILE A 191 -6.10 3.53 21.75
N LEU A 192 -6.38 4.64 21.07
CA LEU A 192 -7.48 5.52 21.40
C LEU A 192 -8.84 4.85 21.20
N GLY A 193 -9.01 4.16 20.07
CA GLY A 193 -10.26 3.46 19.77
C GLY A 193 -10.58 2.36 20.78
N LYS A 194 -9.59 1.54 21.18
CA LYS A 194 -9.74 0.55 22.26
C LYS A 194 -10.08 1.18 23.62
N SER A 195 -9.67 2.42 23.83
CA SER A 195 -10.00 3.19 25.03
C SER A 195 -11.38 3.86 24.97
N GLY A 196 -12.15 3.62 23.89
CA GLY A 196 -13.49 4.21 23.70
C GLY A 196 -13.49 5.66 23.24
N LEU A 197 -12.36 6.19 22.81
CA LEU A 197 -12.26 7.54 22.27
C LEU A 197 -12.58 7.55 20.76
N PRO A 198 -13.35 8.52 20.25
CA PRO A 198 -13.63 8.61 18.83
C PRO A 198 -12.36 9.03 18.06
N VAL A 199 -12.08 8.33 16.98
CA VAL A 199 -10.93 8.61 16.09
C VAL A 199 -11.45 8.89 14.69
N PHE A 200 -11.00 10.01 14.11
CA PHE A 200 -11.28 10.38 12.73
C PHE A 200 -9.97 10.56 11.97
N LEU A 201 -9.78 9.82 10.90
CA LEU A 201 -8.68 10.01 9.96
C LEU A 201 -9.24 10.66 8.69
N LEU A 202 -8.59 11.74 8.24
CA LEU A 202 -9.07 12.56 7.12
C LEU A 202 -8.02 12.63 6.02
N GLY A 203 -8.47 12.53 4.76
CA GLY A 203 -7.62 12.65 3.58
C GLY A 203 -6.55 11.58 3.52
N LYS A 204 -5.34 11.90 3.10
CA LYS A 204 -4.25 10.92 2.90
C LYS A 204 -3.96 10.02 4.10
N VAL A 205 -4.16 10.51 5.32
CA VAL A 205 -3.96 9.69 6.53
C VAL A 205 -4.97 8.55 6.59
N ALA A 206 -6.19 8.77 6.09
CA ALA A 206 -7.24 7.74 6.00
C ALA A 206 -6.85 6.60 5.04
N ASP A 207 -6.08 6.90 4.00
CA ASP A 207 -5.66 5.90 3.00
C ASP A 207 -4.52 5.00 3.48
N VAL A 208 -3.66 5.51 4.36
CA VAL A 208 -2.38 4.87 4.68
C VAL A 208 -2.26 4.36 6.11
N VAL A 209 -3.15 4.77 7.01
CA VAL A 209 -3.13 4.38 8.43
C VAL A 209 -4.39 3.59 8.78
N THR A 210 -4.20 2.45 9.42
CA THR A 210 -5.30 1.57 9.84
C THR A 210 -6.15 2.24 10.95
N ASN A 211 -7.48 2.19 10.81
CA ASN A 211 -8.43 2.76 11.78
C ASN A 211 -9.62 1.83 12.02
N ASN A 212 -9.39 0.71 12.67
CA ASN A 212 -10.38 -0.34 12.91
C ASN A 212 -11.50 0.06 13.92
N TYR A 213 -11.32 1.14 14.66
CA TYR A 213 -12.21 1.57 15.75
C TYR A 213 -12.79 2.96 15.54
N GLY A 214 -12.58 3.56 14.37
CA GLY A 214 -12.98 4.93 14.09
C GLY A 214 -13.55 5.11 12.68
N THR A 215 -13.55 6.35 12.22
CA THR A 215 -14.03 6.72 10.88
C THR A 215 -12.87 7.25 10.06
N SER A 216 -12.75 6.77 8.81
CA SER A 216 -11.80 7.26 7.80
C SER A 216 -12.58 7.91 6.66
N ILE A 217 -12.19 9.15 6.23
CA ILE A 217 -12.89 9.98 5.25
C ILE A 217 -11.90 10.52 4.22
#